data_a2b76d86603a82edf253f985a0e8b14c
#
_entry.id   a2b76d86603a82edf253f985a0e8b14c
#
_cell.length_a   1.000
_cell.length_b   1.000
_cell.length_c   1.000
_cell.angle_alpha   90.00
_cell.angle_beta   90.00
_cell.angle_gamma   90.00
#
_symmetry.space_group_name_H-M   'P 1'
#
loop_
_entity.id
_entity.type
_entity.pdbx_description
1 polymer ?
#
loop_
_entity_poly.entity_id
_entity_poly.type
_entity_poly.pdbx_seq_one_letter_code
_entity_poly.pdbx_strand_id
1 'polypeptide(L)'
;MNTFILDFETTGLNPYTNDVIEIAVKKYGEEDNFHTAFVKPKKMPKGSLYTYVPPNIVKLTGITDIMIDSDGILNSVATYQMFKYIVDNSDTEKPIYIVSHNGTTFDFIFFKRMVCEYIEK
;
A
#
# COMPACT_ATOMS: atom_id res chain seq x y z
N MET A 1 7.68 17.83 12.14
CA MET A 1 6.62 16.98 12.71
C MET A 1 6.64 15.60 12.02
N ASN A 2 6.58 14.54 12.81
CA ASN A 2 6.64 13.16 12.29
C ASN A 2 5.27 12.67 11.84
N THR A 3 4.67 13.34 10.87
CA THR A 3 3.33 12.99 10.37
C THR A 3 3.41 12.59 8.92
N PHE A 4 2.83 11.44 8.60
CA PHE A 4 2.79 10.89 7.25
C PHE A 4 1.35 10.63 6.84
N ILE A 5 1.04 10.96 5.60
CA ILE A 5 -0.26 10.69 5.00
C ILE A 5 -0.13 9.42 4.17
N LEU A 6 -0.99 8.45 4.45
CA LEU A 6 -0.99 7.14 3.83
C LEU A 6 -2.25 6.95 2.99
N ASP A 7 -2.08 6.41 1.79
CA ASP A 7 -3.20 6.06 0.91
C ASP A 7 -2.86 4.76 0.17
N PHE A 8 -3.76 3.80 0.23
CA PHE A 8 -3.63 2.53 -0.50
C PHE A 8 -4.71 2.42 -1.58
N GLU A 9 -4.31 1.93 -2.75
CA GLU A 9 -5.24 1.40 -3.73
C GLU A 9 -5.24 -0.12 -3.61
N THR A 10 -6.40 -0.74 -3.74
CA THR A 10 -6.60 -2.16 -3.42
C THR A 10 -7.44 -2.87 -4.46
N THR A 11 -7.45 -4.19 -4.41
CA THR A 11 -8.27 -5.01 -5.33
C THR A 11 -9.75 -5.01 -4.98
N GLY A 12 -10.14 -4.44 -3.85
CA GLY A 12 -11.54 -4.36 -3.43
C GLY A 12 -11.69 -3.73 -2.05
N LEU A 13 -12.91 -3.70 -1.55
CA LEU A 13 -13.28 -2.98 -0.34
C LEU A 13 -13.14 -3.78 0.96
N ASN A 14 -12.79 -5.06 0.88
CA ASN A 14 -12.65 -5.88 2.07
C ASN A 14 -11.19 -5.91 2.52
N PRO A 15 -10.83 -5.18 3.60
CA PRO A 15 -9.44 -5.10 4.04
C PRO A 15 -8.89 -6.40 4.62
N TYR A 16 -9.75 -7.39 4.85
CA TYR A 16 -9.33 -8.69 5.36
C TYR A 16 -9.01 -9.69 4.25
N THR A 17 -9.59 -9.53 3.07
CA THR A 17 -9.46 -10.50 1.98
C THR A 17 -8.88 -9.92 0.69
N ASN A 18 -9.02 -8.62 0.46
CA ASN A 18 -8.44 -7.98 -0.71
C ASN A 18 -6.97 -7.62 -0.48
N ASP A 19 -6.28 -7.25 -1.56
CA ASP A 19 -4.85 -6.96 -1.53
C ASP A 19 -4.56 -5.52 -1.93
N VAL A 20 -3.48 -4.97 -1.38
CA VAL A 20 -2.95 -3.68 -1.78
C VAL A 20 -2.27 -3.83 -3.14
N ILE A 21 -2.55 -2.92 -4.06
CA ILE A 21 -1.92 -2.85 -5.39
C ILE A 21 -1.13 -1.56 -5.62
N GLU A 22 -1.35 -0.54 -4.80
CA GLU A 22 -0.52 0.66 -4.80
C GLU A 22 -0.40 1.22 -3.39
N ILE A 23 0.80 1.65 -3.06
CA ILE A 23 1.10 2.37 -1.82
C ILE A 23 1.47 3.80 -2.20
N ALA A 24 0.87 4.77 -1.50
CA ALA A 24 1.31 6.15 -1.53
C ALA A 24 1.46 6.63 -0.09
N VAL A 25 2.64 7.13 0.24
CA VAL A 25 2.91 7.71 1.55
C VAL A 25 3.67 9.00 1.37
N LYS A 26 3.26 10.05 2.08
CA LYS A 26 3.81 11.38 1.92
C LYS A 26 4.09 11.97 3.29
N LYS A 27 5.24 12.62 3.44
CA LYS A 27 5.52 13.36 4.65
C LYS A 27 4.72 14.67 4.67
N TYR A 28 3.94 14.87 5.71
CA TYR A 28 3.12 16.07 5.86
C TYR A 28 4.00 17.33 5.91
N GLY A 29 3.61 18.31 5.13
CA GLY A 29 4.32 19.61 5.06
C GLY A 29 5.48 19.65 4.08
N GLU A 30 5.82 18.55 3.40
CA GLU A 30 6.89 18.50 2.41
C GLU A 30 6.34 17.99 1.08
N GLU A 31 5.97 18.92 0.20
CA GLU A 31 5.25 18.63 -1.05
C GLU A 31 5.94 17.59 -1.95
N ASP A 32 7.27 17.67 -2.05
CA ASP A 32 8.04 16.81 -2.95
C ASP A 32 8.59 15.56 -2.25
N ASN A 33 8.26 15.36 -0.97
CA ASN A 33 8.75 14.21 -0.22
C ASN A 33 7.65 13.16 -0.09
N PHE A 34 7.67 12.20 -1.01
CA PHE A 34 6.70 11.11 -1.03
C PHE A 34 7.34 9.83 -1.55
N HIS A 35 6.67 8.72 -1.25
CA HIS A 35 7.04 7.38 -1.75
C HIS A 35 5.81 6.72 -2.33
N THR A 36 5.94 6.15 -3.53
CA THR A 36 4.89 5.37 -4.18
C THR A 36 5.44 4.07 -4.71
N ALA A 37 4.60 3.04 -4.74
CA ALA A 37 4.97 1.76 -5.33
C ALA A 37 3.72 1.00 -5.77
N PHE A 38 3.79 0.33 -6.92
CA PHE A 38 2.81 -0.70 -7.28
C PHE A 38 3.20 -2.01 -6.61
N VAL A 39 2.21 -2.75 -6.17
CA VAL A 39 2.40 -3.98 -5.39
C VAL A 39 1.72 -5.14 -6.08
N LYS A 40 2.44 -6.24 -6.25
CA LYS A 40 1.85 -7.47 -6.78
C LYS A 40 0.95 -8.10 -5.73
N PRO A 41 -0.33 -8.35 -6.04
CA PRO A 41 -1.22 -9.02 -5.09
C PRO A 41 -0.74 -10.44 -4.82
N LYS A 42 -0.98 -10.93 -3.61
CA LYS A 42 -0.54 -12.26 -3.19
C LYS A 42 -1.30 -13.38 -3.87
N LYS A 43 -2.57 -13.12 -4.20
CA LYS A 43 -3.45 -14.13 -4.77
C LYS A 43 -3.91 -13.70 -6.14
N MET A 44 -3.40 -14.42 -7.14
CA MET A 44 -4.09 -14.48 -8.42
C MET A 44 -5.42 -15.21 -8.17
N PRO A 45 -6.57 -14.67 -8.60
CA PRO A 45 -7.80 -15.45 -8.57
C PRO A 45 -7.59 -16.70 -9.41
N LYS A 46 -7.68 -17.87 -8.80
CA LYS A 46 -7.59 -19.16 -9.51
C LYS A 46 -8.63 -19.20 -10.60
N GLY A 47 -8.20 -19.50 -11.83
CA GLY A 47 -9.10 -19.60 -12.96
C GLY A 47 -9.45 -18.29 -13.64
N SER A 48 -8.96 -17.18 -13.11
CA SER A 48 -8.99 -15.92 -13.82
C SER A 48 -7.84 -15.93 -14.82
N LEU A 49 -8.16 -16.09 -16.07
CA LEU A 49 -7.17 -15.98 -17.15
C LEU A 49 -6.54 -14.58 -17.19
N TYR A 50 -6.96 -13.65 -16.30
CA TYR A 50 -6.92 -12.33 -16.80
C TYR A 50 -6.56 -11.23 -15.88
N THR A 51 -6.88 -11.26 -14.58
CA THR A 51 -6.81 -9.97 -13.89
C THR A 51 -6.49 -10.11 -12.43
N TYR A 52 -5.37 -9.52 -12.03
CA TYR A 52 -5.10 -9.19 -10.65
C TYR A 52 -6.10 -8.16 -10.16
N VAL A 53 -6.45 -7.24 -11.06
CA VAL A 53 -7.27 -6.07 -10.72
C VAL A 53 -8.64 -6.25 -11.35
N PRO A 54 -9.71 -6.33 -10.54
CA PRO A 54 -11.07 -6.41 -11.09
C PRO A 54 -11.39 -5.23 -12.02
N PRO A 55 -12.20 -5.42 -13.06
CA PRO A 55 -12.51 -4.34 -14.01
C PRO A 55 -13.08 -3.07 -13.38
N ASN A 56 -13.89 -3.20 -12.32
CA ASN A 56 -14.43 -2.04 -11.62
C ASN A 56 -13.33 -1.25 -10.89
N ILE A 57 -12.30 -1.92 -10.41
CA ILE A 57 -11.16 -1.27 -9.76
C ILE A 57 -10.27 -0.58 -10.80
N VAL A 58 -10.03 -1.22 -11.94
CA VAL A 58 -9.32 -0.58 -13.06
C VAL A 58 -10.01 0.72 -13.45
N LYS A 59 -11.33 0.69 -13.56
CA LYS A 59 -12.11 1.88 -13.91
C LYS A 59 -12.00 2.98 -12.87
N LEU A 60 -11.97 2.59 -11.59
CA LEU A 60 -11.92 3.54 -10.47
C LEU A 60 -10.52 4.14 -10.29
N THR A 61 -9.48 3.34 -10.38
CA THR A 61 -8.11 3.72 -10.03
C THR A 61 -7.21 4.00 -11.23
N GLY A 62 -7.54 3.44 -12.38
CA GLY A 62 -6.67 3.48 -13.57
C GLY A 62 -5.52 2.49 -13.52
N ILE A 63 -5.39 1.69 -12.46
CA ILE A 63 -4.30 0.72 -12.31
C ILE A 63 -4.68 -0.56 -13.04
N THR A 64 -3.84 -0.97 -13.98
CA THR A 64 -4.06 -2.16 -14.81
C THR A 64 -3.11 -3.29 -14.42
N ASP A 65 -3.45 -4.51 -14.85
CA ASP A 65 -2.56 -5.66 -14.67
C ASP A 65 -1.21 -5.46 -15.33
N ILE A 66 -1.19 -4.81 -16.48
CA ILE A 66 0.06 -4.51 -17.21
C ILE A 66 0.98 -3.64 -16.35
N MET A 67 0.43 -2.63 -15.70
CA MET A 67 1.20 -1.75 -14.80
C MET A 67 1.78 -2.55 -13.64
N ILE A 68 1.00 -3.44 -13.05
CA ILE A 68 1.46 -4.28 -11.94
C ILE A 68 2.50 -5.29 -12.40
N ASP A 69 2.31 -5.91 -13.55
CA ASP A 69 3.30 -6.85 -14.10
C ASP A 69 4.62 -6.16 -14.43
N SER A 70 4.55 -4.93 -14.94
CA SER A 70 5.74 -4.16 -15.34
C SER A 70 6.48 -3.58 -14.15
N ASP A 71 5.77 -2.94 -13.23
CA ASP A 71 6.36 -2.09 -12.19
C ASP A 71 6.07 -2.57 -10.76
N GLY A 72 5.22 -3.57 -10.60
CA GLY A 72 4.84 -4.07 -9.29
C GLY A 72 5.96 -4.83 -8.59
N ILE A 73 6.05 -4.67 -7.28
CA ILE A 73 7.01 -5.37 -6.43
C ILE A 73 6.28 -6.29 -5.45
N LEU A 74 7.00 -7.25 -4.90
CA LEU A 74 6.44 -8.18 -3.91
C LEU A 74 5.95 -7.41 -2.68
N ASN A 75 4.89 -7.91 -2.06
CA ASN A 75 4.30 -7.28 -0.87
C ASN A 75 5.33 -7.09 0.25
N SER A 76 6.18 -8.07 0.50
CA SER A 76 7.24 -7.97 1.52
C SER A 76 8.24 -6.86 1.22
N VAL A 77 8.61 -6.70 -0.05
CA VAL A 77 9.53 -5.64 -0.48
C VAL A 77 8.86 -4.28 -0.35
N ALA A 78 7.60 -4.18 -0.76
CA ALA A 78 6.82 -2.95 -0.66
C ALA A 78 6.67 -2.51 0.80
N THR A 79 6.40 -3.45 1.69
CA THR A 79 6.28 -3.19 3.13
C THR A 79 7.60 -2.67 3.70
N TYR A 80 8.71 -3.33 3.37
CA TYR A 80 10.04 -2.89 3.81
C TYR A 80 10.34 -1.47 3.33
N GLN A 81 10.12 -1.20 2.05
CA GLN A 81 10.40 0.12 1.48
C GLN A 81 9.54 1.22 2.09
N MET A 82 8.28 0.93 2.36
CA MET A 82 7.37 1.87 3.03
C MET A 82 7.87 2.23 4.43
N PHE A 83 8.24 1.23 5.23
CA PHE A 83 8.79 1.46 6.56
C PHE A 83 10.12 2.22 6.51
N LYS A 84 10.99 1.82 5.60
CA LYS A 84 12.27 2.50 5.42
C LYS A 84 12.07 3.98 5.09
N TYR A 85 11.14 4.28 4.19
CA TYR A 85 10.80 5.66 3.87
C TYR A 85 10.35 6.43 5.11
N ILE A 86 9.43 5.86 5.89
CA ILE A 86 8.90 6.51 7.09
C ILE A 86 10.01 6.76 8.11
N VAL A 87 10.83 5.76 8.38
CA VAL A 87 11.91 5.87 9.35
C VAL A 87 12.97 6.88 8.89
N ASP A 88 13.40 6.79 7.63
CA ASP A 88 14.43 7.66 7.07
C ASP A 88 14.01 9.14 7.03
N ASN A 89 12.71 9.40 7.00
CA ASN A 89 12.16 10.77 6.93
C ASN A 89 11.58 11.24 8.26
N SER A 90 11.85 10.54 9.35
CA SER A 90 11.34 10.88 10.67
C SER A 90 12.46 11.09 11.68
N ASP A 91 12.13 11.81 12.75
CA ASP A 91 12.92 11.86 13.97
C ASP A 91 12.44 10.69 14.84
N THR A 92 13.22 9.60 14.88
CA THR A 92 12.83 8.36 15.55
C THR A 92 12.79 8.46 17.05
N GLU A 93 13.27 9.57 17.63
CA GLU A 93 13.15 9.85 19.08
C GLU A 93 11.78 10.42 19.44
N LYS A 94 10.97 10.74 18.45
CA LYS A 94 9.62 11.29 18.63
C LYS A 94 8.57 10.33 18.06
N PRO A 95 7.34 10.39 18.56
CA PRO A 95 6.26 9.57 18.00
C PRO A 95 6.06 9.84 16.51
N ILE A 96 5.74 8.78 15.77
CA ILE A 96 5.40 8.85 14.35
C ILE A 96 3.88 8.74 14.22
N TYR A 97 3.28 9.69 13.51
CA TYR A 97 1.84 9.73 13.28
C TYR A 97 1.54 9.36 11.84
N ILE A 98 0.63 8.41 11.67
CA ILE A 98 0.14 7.99 10.35
C ILE A 98 -1.31 8.45 10.24
N VAL A 99 -1.60 9.20 9.19
CA VAL A 99 -2.94 9.75 8.91
C VAL A 99 -3.45 9.17 7.60
N SER A 100 -4.71 8.78 7.57
CA SER A 100 -5.35 8.27 6.37
C SER A 100 -6.84 8.59 6.38
N HIS A 101 -7.42 8.77 5.22
CA HIS A 101 -8.87 8.90 5.06
C HIS A 101 -9.51 7.52 5.29
N ASN A 102 -10.47 7.45 6.22
CA ASN A 102 -11.10 6.17 6.65
C ASN A 102 -10.09 5.13 7.15
N GLY A 103 -8.96 5.57 7.70
CA GLY A 103 -7.87 4.68 8.07
C GLY A 103 -8.25 3.58 9.06
N THR A 104 -9.09 3.88 10.05
CA THR A 104 -9.48 2.91 11.09
C THR A 104 -10.26 1.73 10.55
N THR A 105 -10.99 1.90 9.46
CA THR A 105 -11.85 0.86 8.90
C THR A 105 -11.31 0.26 7.60
N PHE A 106 -10.26 0.84 7.03
CA PHE A 106 -9.74 0.42 5.74
C PHE A 106 -8.21 0.40 5.71
N ASP A 107 -7.55 1.55 5.50
CA ASP A 107 -6.10 1.59 5.26
C ASP A 107 -5.28 1.04 6.42
N PHE A 108 -5.66 1.31 7.68
CA PHE A 108 -4.92 0.80 8.82
C PHE A 108 -5.03 -0.71 8.99
N ILE A 109 -6.12 -1.32 8.54
CA ILE A 109 -6.27 -2.77 8.54
C ILE A 109 -5.31 -3.38 7.52
N PHE A 110 -5.23 -2.82 6.31
CA PHE A 110 -4.23 -3.24 5.32
C PHE A 110 -2.81 -3.04 5.83
N PHE A 111 -2.54 -1.88 6.42
CA PHE A 111 -1.24 -1.56 7.00
C PHE A 111 -0.84 -2.61 8.05
N LYS A 112 -1.74 -2.92 8.97
CA LYS A 112 -1.50 -3.94 9.99
C LYS A 112 -1.25 -5.31 9.40
N ARG A 113 -2.01 -5.71 8.37
CA ARG A 113 -1.77 -6.98 7.68
C ARG A 113 -0.39 -7.03 7.06
N MET A 114 0.01 -5.98 6.35
CA MET A 114 1.34 -5.92 5.72
C MET A 114 2.44 -6.05 6.75
N VAL A 115 2.31 -5.35 7.87
CA VAL A 115 3.29 -5.42 8.97
C VAL A 115 3.37 -6.82 9.56
N CYS A 116 2.24 -7.40 9.93
CA CYS A 116 2.19 -8.72 10.53
C CYS A 116 2.76 -9.79 9.59
N GLU A 117 2.38 -9.75 8.33
CA GLU A 117 2.89 -10.70 7.33
C GLU A 117 4.39 -10.55 7.10
N TYR A 118 4.90 -9.33 7.16
CA TYR A 118 6.33 -9.07 7.04
C TYR A 118 7.11 -9.62 8.24
N ILE A 119 6.61 -9.41 9.45
CA ILE A 119 7.26 -9.86 10.68
C ILE A 119 7.24 -11.38 10.81
N GLU A 120 6.17 -12.05 10.39
CA GLU A 120 6.00 -13.51 10.48
C GLU A 120 6.89 -14.29 9.52
N LYS A 121 7.55 -13.61 8.63
CA LYS A 121 8.55 -14.24 7.76
C LYS A 121 9.90 -14.28 8.46
#